data_5a11f595d9780e9edd8a2409baca60dc
#
_entry.id   5a11f595d9780e9edd8a2409baca60dc
#
_cell.length_a   1.000
_cell.length_b   1.000
_cell.length_c   1.000
_cell.angle_alpha   90.00
_cell.angle_beta   90.00
_cell.angle_gamma   90.00
#
_symmetry.space_group_name_H-M   'P 1'
#
loop_
_entity.id
_entity.type
_entity.pdbx_description
1 polymer ?
#
loop_
_entity_poly.entity_id
_entity_poly.type
_entity_poly.pdbx_seq_one_letter_code
_entity_poly.pdbx_strand_id
1 'polypeptide(L)'
;MRGWLLLALTLGLAASITLSEATLVVLAVWLVVGPRPAEAPRVGWPLLGPLAAFAVWTVIAALASPRPVESLVAARGLLTLGAFYVVLHALPDARAAERFATGLFVAVAAVALLSIVQVGFCPADGTVASGPAPVRLLMRKCARARGFFSIYMTLAGVLTPLLVSALPRLALGGRTVVWALPAWLVGVLALGLTSVRGAWVGFATGGVGCALILRRRWLVLGALVLVIAVALVVEPGLLRRVKSVGDLADDTTRDRLAMLDAGLGLAIAHPITGIGPGQVKRLYPLVAPPEALRRSTSHLHDTPLQIVVERGLPGLAAWIAIWVGFFGRAARVLKRVPATDERGRALVLGSMAAVAAFLVAGLFEYNFGDTEVLLVALSLMALPFVVERDLAQAQATGRSD
;
A
#
# COMPACT_ATOMS: atom_id res chain seq x y z
N MET A 1 -7.32 24.97 9.97
CA MET A 1 -6.53 23.92 10.62
C MET A 1 -6.65 22.58 9.89
N ARG A 2 -7.85 22.01 9.68
CA ARG A 2 -8.06 20.71 9.00
C ARG A 2 -7.38 20.58 7.63
N GLY A 3 -7.48 21.61 6.76
CA GLY A 3 -6.86 21.57 5.43
C GLY A 3 -5.33 21.49 5.47
N TRP A 4 -4.70 22.22 6.39
CA TRP A 4 -3.25 22.16 6.60
C TRP A 4 -2.77 20.81 7.13
N LEU A 5 -3.56 20.19 8.03
CA LEU A 5 -3.25 18.85 8.53
C LEU A 5 -3.38 17.78 7.42
N LEU A 6 -4.40 17.89 6.56
CA LEU A 6 -4.52 17.01 5.39
C LEU A 6 -3.36 17.21 4.40
N LEU A 7 -2.90 18.44 4.19
CA LEU A 7 -1.73 18.71 3.36
C LEU A 7 -0.46 18.11 4.00
N ALA A 8 -0.27 18.31 5.31
CA ALA A 8 0.86 17.73 6.04
C ALA A 8 0.84 16.20 5.98
N LEU A 9 -0.34 15.56 6.11
CA LEU A 9 -0.50 14.13 5.95
C LEU A 9 -0.12 13.69 4.52
N THR A 10 -0.58 14.41 3.51
CA THR A 10 -0.25 14.12 2.10
C THR A 10 1.26 14.13 1.86
N LEU A 11 1.95 15.17 2.36
CA LEU A 11 3.41 15.27 2.25
C LEU A 11 4.14 14.21 3.08
N GLY A 12 3.62 13.91 4.27
CA GLY A 12 4.15 12.84 5.13
C GLY A 12 4.09 11.48 4.43
N LEU A 13 2.92 11.10 3.93
CA LEU A 13 2.71 9.82 3.22
C LEU A 13 3.61 9.68 1.98
N ALA A 14 4.02 10.79 1.38
CA ALA A 14 4.92 10.79 0.23
C ALA A 14 6.41 10.73 0.61
N ALA A 15 6.81 11.22 1.79
CA ALA A 15 8.23 11.50 2.05
C ALA A 15 8.73 11.15 3.46
N SER A 16 7.86 10.98 4.46
CA SER A 16 8.30 10.84 5.86
C SER A 16 7.27 10.12 6.73
N ILE A 17 7.63 8.94 7.20
CA ILE A 17 6.82 8.16 8.15
C ILE A 17 6.55 8.97 9.43
N THR A 18 7.55 9.63 9.99
CA THR A 18 7.41 10.42 11.22
C THR A 18 6.40 11.55 11.05
N LEU A 19 6.44 12.27 9.91
CA LEU A 19 5.47 13.33 9.62
C LEU A 19 4.05 12.74 9.44
N SER A 20 3.93 11.58 8.79
CA SER A 20 2.65 10.89 8.62
C SER A 20 2.04 10.51 9.96
N GLU A 21 2.80 9.82 10.82
CA GLU A 21 2.33 9.36 12.12
C GLU A 21 1.99 10.53 13.05
N ALA A 22 2.88 11.54 13.14
CA ALA A 22 2.63 12.74 13.94
C ALA A 22 1.35 13.47 13.47
N THR A 23 1.18 13.62 12.16
CA THR A 23 -0.01 14.28 11.61
C THR A 23 -1.28 13.46 11.85
N LEU A 24 -1.22 12.12 11.75
CA LEU A 24 -2.36 11.25 12.08
C LEU A 24 -2.75 11.37 13.55
N VAL A 25 -1.78 11.43 14.46
CA VAL A 25 -2.06 11.63 15.89
C VAL A 25 -2.72 12.99 16.12
N VAL A 26 -2.18 14.07 15.55
CA VAL A 26 -2.77 15.41 15.67
C VAL A 26 -4.18 15.46 15.06
N LEU A 27 -4.39 14.82 13.90
CA LEU A 27 -5.72 14.70 13.29
C LEU A 27 -6.68 13.90 14.17
N ALA A 28 -6.25 12.79 14.76
CA ALA A 28 -7.07 12.00 15.66
C ALA A 28 -7.50 12.82 16.89
N VAL A 29 -6.57 13.52 17.53
CA VAL A 29 -6.85 14.42 18.65
C VAL A 29 -7.82 15.53 18.20
N TRP A 30 -7.56 16.18 17.06
CA TRP A 30 -8.44 17.22 16.53
C TRP A 30 -9.87 16.72 16.25
N LEU A 31 -10.02 15.49 15.75
CA LEU A 31 -11.35 14.88 15.50
C LEU A 31 -12.12 14.61 16.79
N VAL A 32 -11.42 14.40 17.91
CA VAL A 32 -12.04 14.15 19.24
C VAL A 32 -12.38 15.47 19.94
N VAL A 33 -11.44 16.43 19.95
CA VAL A 33 -11.50 17.67 20.76
C VAL A 33 -11.99 18.87 19.95
N GLY A 34 -11.85 18.83 18.62
CA GLY A 34 -12.17 19.96 17.74
C GLY A 34 -13.66 20.27 17.63
N PRO A 35 -13.99 21.46 17.11
CA PRO A 35 -15.39 21.88 16.97
C PRO A 35 -16.12 20.93 16.00
N ARG A 36 -17.23 20.37 16.46
CA ARG A 36 -18.12 19.55 15.64
C ARG A 36 -19.18 20.46 15.01
N PRO A 37 -19.39 20.41 13.68
CA PRO A 37 -20.54 21.05 13.06
C PRO A 37 -21.81 20.48 13.67
N ALA A 38 -22.81 21.34 13.95
CA ALA A 38 -24.09 20.89 14.54
C ALA A 38 -24.79 19.81 13.72
N GLU A 39 -24.56 19.78 12.40
CA GLU A 39 -25.10 18.81 11.44
C GLU A 39 -24.05 17.76 11.00
N ALA A 40 -23.02 17.50 11.81
CA ALA A 40 -22.02 16.50 11.45
C ALA A 40 -22.71 15.13 11.26
N PRO A 41 -22.60 14.52 10.07
CA PRO A 41 -23.24 13.24 9.82
C PRO A 41 -22.72 12.21 10.79
N ARG A 42 -23.63 11.35 11.29
CA ARG A 42 -23.22 10.18 12.07
C ARG A 42 -22.36 9.30 11.18
N VAL A 43 -21.04 9.38 11.38
CA VAL A 43 -20.11 8.58 10.61
C VAL A 43 -20.20 7.16 11.13
N GLY A 44 -20.63 6.25 10.27
CA GLY A 44 -20.58 4.83 10.59
C GLY A 44 -19.12 4.37 10.73
N TRP A 45 -18.92 3.27 11.42
CA TRP A 45 -17.62 2.63 11.56
C TRP A 45 -17.52 1.43 10.60
N PRO A 46 -17.29 1.68 9.28
CA PRO A 46 -17.20 0.59 8.32
C PRO A 46 -16.05 -0.33 8.69
N LEU A 47 -16.24 -1.64 8.49
CA LEU A 47 -15.23 -2.67 8.73
C LEU A 47 -14.79 -2.82 10.21
N LEU A 48 -15.50 -2.21 11.17
CA LEU A 48 -15.12 -2.29 12.59
C LEU A 48 -15.02 -3.73 13.06
N GLY A 49 -16.01 -4.58 12.70
CA GLY A 49 -16.01 -5.99 13.10
C GLY A 49 -14.74 -6.74 12.70
N PRO A 50 -14.41 -6.84 11.41
CA PRO A 50 -13.20 -7.55 10.98
C PRO A 50 -11.91 -6.91 11.46
N LEU A 51 -11.81 -5.56 11.52
CA LEU A 51 -10.63 -4.88 12.05
C LEU A 51 -10.43 -5.15 13.54
N ALA A 52 -11.51 -5.09 14.32
CA ALA A 52 -11.48 -5.41 15.75
C ALA A 52 -11.16 -6.90 15.99
N ALA A 53 -11.75 -7.81 15.22
CA ALA A 53 -11.46 -9.23 15.31
C ALA A 53 -9.97 -9.52 15.05
N PHE A 54 -9.39 -8.91 14.00
CA PHE A 54 -7.96 -9.03 13.70
C PHE A 54 -7.09 -8.44 14.81
N ALA A 55 -7.46 -7.28 15.36
CA ALA A 55 -6.71 -6.64 16.45
C ALA A 55 -6.76 -7.46 17.73
N VAL A 56 -7.94 -7.90 18.16
CA VAL A 56 -8.13 -8.74 19.34
C VAL A 56 -7.35 -10.05 19.20
N TRP A 57 -7.51 -10.72 18.03
CA TRP A 57 -6.79 -11.97 17.80
C TRP A 57 -5.27 -11.79 17.79
N THR A 58 -4.76 -10.68 17.24
CA THR A 58 -3.31 -10.37 17.26
C THR A 58 -2.81 -10.21 18.70
N VAL A 59 -3.61 -9.59 19.60
CA VAL A 59 -3.24 -9.48 21.02
C VAL A 59 -3.26 -10.86 21.69
N ILE A 60 -4.26 -11.70 21.41
CA ILE A 60 -4.31 -13.09 21.92
C ILE A 60 -3.08 -13.86 21.46
N ALA A 61 -2.73 -13.80 20.17
CA ALA A 61 -1.55 -14.44 19.61
C ALA A 61 -0.23 -13.92 20.25
N ALA A 62 -0.18 -12.62 20.54
CA ALA A 62 0.98 -12.03 21.23
C ALA A 62 1.13 -12.55 22.66
N LEU A 63 0.02 -12.63 23.41
CA LEU A 63 0.00 -13.16 24.78
C LEU A 63 0.31 -14.66 24.87
N ALA A 64 -0.11 -15.43 23.86
CA ALA A 64 0.17 -16.85 23.73
C ALA A 64 1.58 -17.18 23.22
N SER A 65 2.34 -16.18 22.79
CA SER A 65 3.68 -16.34 22.25
C SER A 65 4.69 -16.74 23.32
N PRO A 66 5.78 -17.46 22.95
CA PRO A 66 6.87 -17.75 23.90
C PRO A 66 7.53 -16.52 24.52
N ARG A 67 7.34 -15.32 23.89
CA ARG A 67 7.83 -14.02 24.38
C ARG A 67 6.75 -12.96 24.30
N PRO A 68 5.78 -12.98 25.24
CA PRO A 68 4.60 -12.11 25.15
C PRO A 68 4.92 -10.62 25.09
N VAL A 69 5.89 -10.15 25.86
CA VAL A 69 6.28 -8.73 25.89
C VAL A 69 6.84 -8.27 24.54
N GLU A 70 7.74 -9.04 23.93
CA GLU A 70 8.30 -8.74 22.61
C GLU A 70 7.20 -8.74 21.54
N SER A 71 6.29 -9.71 21.60
CA SER A 71 5.17 -9.83 20.64
C SER A 71 4.14 -8.73 20.83
N LEU A 72 3.84 -8.28 22.05
CA LEU A 72 2.99 -7.11 22.31
C LEU A 72 3.63 -5.82 21.78
N VAL A 73 4.95 -5.64 21.95
CA VAL A 73 5.65 -4.50 21.36
C VAL A 73 5.59 -4.55 19.83
N ALA A 74 5.73 -5.72 19.22
CA ALA A 74 5.57 -5.87 17.76
C ALA A 74 4.13 -5.62 17.31
N ALA A 75 3.13 -5.99 18.13
CA ALA A 75 1.71 -5.75 17.86
C ALA A 75 1.31 -4.27 17.84
N ARG A 76 2.18 -3.33 18.26
CA ARG A 76 1.94 -1.87 18.12
C ARG A 76 1.59 -1.44 16.68
N GLY A 77 2.03 -2.19 15.66
CA GLY A 77 1.63 -2.00 14.26
C GLY A 77 0.10 -2.01 14.05
N LEU A 78 -0.69 -2.58 14.98
CA LEU A 78 -2.16 -2.48 14.96
C LEU A 78 -2.67 -1.04 15.03
N LEU A 79 -1.93 -0.12 15.66
CA LEU A 79 -2.30 1.30 15.74
C LEU A 79 -2.37 1.94 14.35
N THR A 80 -1.57 1.44 13.40
CA THR A 80 -1.60 1.91 12.01
C THR A 80 -2.97 1.70 11.36
N LEU A 81 -3.72 0.66 11.76
CA LEU A 81 -5.08 0.41 11.25
C LEU A 81 -6.05 1.56 11.60
N GLY A 82 -5.79 2.29 12.67
CA GLY A 82 -6.53 3.48 13.07
C GLY A 82 -6.47 4.60 12.01
N ALA A 83 -5.43 4.65 11.19
CA ALA A 83 -5.28 5.63 10.13
C ALA A 83 -6.46 5.60 9.14
N PHE A 84 -7.02 4.43 8.87
CA PHE A 84 -8.23 4.28 8.05
C PHE A 84 -9.39 5.16 8.57
N TYR A 85 -9.66 5.12 9.87
CA TYR A 85 -10.74 5.92 10.48
C TYR A 85 -10.35 7.40 10.57
N VAL A 86 -9.09 7.70 10.89
CA VAL A 86 -8.63 9.09 10.95
C VAL A 86 -8.81 9.76 9.59
N VAL A 87 -8.39 9.12 8.50
CA VAL A 87 -8.56 9.65 7.14
C VAL A 87 -10.04 9.75 6.76
N LEU A 88 -10.84 8.69 7.02
CA LEU A 88 -12.28 8.68 6.75
C LEU A 88 -13.00 9.86 7.40
N HIS A 89 -12.70 10.13 8.66
CA HIS A 89 -13.34 11.21 9.42
C HIS A 89 -12.72 12.59 9.13
N ALA A 90 -11.44 12.63 8.76
CA ALA A 90 -10.77 13.86 8.36
C ALA A 90 -11.25 14.39 7.01
N LEU A 91 -11.71 13.60 6.10
CA LEU A 91 -12.24 14.01 4.79
C LEU A 91 -13.74 14.34 4.91
N PRO A 92 -14.19 15.61 4.71
CA PRO A 92 -15.59 15.99 4.90
C PRO A 92 -16.53 15.43 3.84
N ASP A 93 -16.08 15.38 2.60
CA ASP A 93 -16.89 15.09 1.41
C ASP A 93 -16.06 14.45 0.30
N ALA A 94 -16.70 13.96 -0.77
CA ALA A 94 -16.06 13.34 -1.91
C ALA A 94 -15.10 14.29 -2.66
N ARG A 95 -15.40 15.61 -2.67
CA ARG A 95 -14.50 16.61 -3.28
C ARG A 95 -13.19 16.75 -2.47
N ALA A 96 -13.26 16.67 -1.15
CA ALA A 96 -12.07 16.65 -0.31
C ALA A 96 -11.28 15.34 -0.50
N ALA A 97 -11.97 14.20 -0.66
CA ALA A 97 -11.35 12.91 -0.97
C ALA A 97 -10.62 12.96 -2.33
N GLU A 98 -11.23 13.56 -3.35
CA GLU A 98 -10.59 13.75 -4.67
C GLU A 98 -9.35 14.64 -4.57
N ARG A 99 -9.43 15.77 -3.83
CA ARG A 99 -8.30 16.68 -3.61
C ARG A 99 -7.16 15.99 -2.86
N PHE A 100 -7.49 15.22 -1.82
CA PHE A 100 -6.52 14.45 -1.05
C PHE A 100 -5.83 13.40 -1.93
N ALA A 101 -6.57 12.59 -2.68
CA ALA A 101 -6.02 11.60 -3.59
C ALA A 101 -5.17 12.23 -4.70
N THR A 102 -5.57 13.39 -5.22
CA THR A 102 -4.82 14.14 -6.22
C THR A 102 -3.54 14.74 -5.62
N GLY A 103 -3.63 15.33 -4.44
CA GLY A 103 -2.47 15.87 -3.73
C GLY A 103 -1.43 14.79 -3.41
N LEU A 104 -1.89 13.62 -2.93
CA LEU A 104 -1.02 12.49 -2.65
C LEU A 104 -0.36 11.96 -3.94
N PHE A 105 -1.10 11.86 -5.02
CA PHE A 105 -0.57 11.48 -6.33
C PHE A 105 0.52 12.45 -6.81
N VAL A 106 0.29 13.77 -6.71
CA VAL A 106 1.27 14.80 -7.10
C VAL A 106 2.51 14.76 -6.21
N ALA A 107 2.34 14.64 -4.88
CA ALA A 107 3.46 14.57 -3.95
C ALA A 107 4.34 13.34 -4.22
N VAL A 108 3.73 12.17 -4.47
CA VAL A 108 4.47 10.95 -4.79
C VAL A 108 5.08 11.01 -6.18
N ALA A 109 4.46 11.68 -7.17
CA ALA A 109 5.07 11.92 -8.48
C ALA A 109 6.34 12.78 -8.38
N ALA A 110 6.36 13.78 -7.48
CA ALA A 110 7.55 14.56 -7.20
C ALA A 110 8.67 13.70 -6.57
N VAL A 111 8.32 12.81 -5.63
CA VAL A 111 9.29 11.86 -5.05
C VAL A 111 9.76 10.84 -6.09
N ALA A 112 8.89 10.41 -6.99
CA ALA A 112 9.24 9.55 -8.12
C ALA A 112 10.25 10.24 -9.06
N LEU A 113 10.04 11.52 -9.41
CA LEU A 113 10.99 12.29 -10.19
C LEU A 113 12.35 12.40 -9.49
N LEU A 114 12.34 12.71 -8.18
CA LEU A 114 13.57 12.70 -7.39
C LEU A 114 14.29 11.35 -7.45
N SER A 115 13.54 10.25 -7.35
CA SER A 115 14.12 8.91 -7.37
C SER A 115 14.74 8.55 -8.72
N ILE A 116 14.19 9.05 -9.84
CA ILE A 116 14.77 8.91 -11.17
C ILE A 116 16.09 9.69 -11.24
N VAL A 117 16.10 10.93 -10.74
CA VAL A 117 17.33 11.76 -10.66
C VAL A 117 18.39 11.06 -9.80
N GLN A 118 18.01 10.47 -8.66
CA GLN A 118 18.94 9.68 -7.82
C GLN A 118 19.61 8.55 -8.61
N VAL A 119 18.84 7.78 -9.38
CA VAL A 119 19.39 6.68 -10.20
C VAL A 119 20.25 7.21 -11.31
N GLY A 120 19.82 8.29 -12.00
CA GLY A 120 20.57 8.88 -13.13
C GLY A 120 21.92 9.46 -12.75
N PHE A 121 22.07 9.97 -11.53
CA PHE A 121 23.33 10.50 -10.99
C PHE A 121 24.06 9.55 -10.03
N CYS A 122 23.64 8.30 -9.99
CA CYS A 122 24.25 7.32 -9.09
C CYS A 122 25.63 6.90 -9.59
N PRO A 123 26.69 6.99 -8.77
CA PRO A 123 28.00 6.44 -9.11
C PRO A 123 27.96 4.92 -9.32
N ALA A 124 28.94 4.39 -10.05
CA ALA A 124 29.02 2.97 -10.38
C ALA A 124 29.11 2.06 -9.13
N ASP A 125 29.65 2.57 -8.02
CA ASP A 125 29.74 1.87 -6.74
C ASP A 125 28.42 1.94 -5.91
N GLY A 126 27.39 2.62 -6.44
CA GLY A 126 26.08 2.72 -5.81
C GLY A 126 26.01 3.63 -4.57
N THR A 127 27.10 4.35 -4.27
CA THR A 127 27.19 5.23 -3.10
C THR A 127 27.92 6.53 -3.42
N VAL A 128 27.50 7.64 -2.80
CA VAL A 128 28.23 8.92 -2.83
C VAL A 128 29.00 9.05 -1.52
N ALA A 129 30.32 8.84 -1.59
CA ALA A 129 31.21 8.91 -0.43
C ALA A 129 31.55 10.35 -0.02
N SER A 130 31.52 11.33 -0.95
CA SER A 130 31.92 12.72 -0.76
C SER A 130 30.76 13.69 -0.97
N GLY A 131 30.83 14.89 -0.35
CA GLY A 131 29.84 15.95 -0.48
C GLY A 131 29.09 16.29 0.83
N PRO A 132 28.18 17.30 0.81
CA PRO A 132 27.39 17.70 1.96
C PRO A 132 26.54 16.55 2.52
N ALA A 133 26.35 16.51 3.86
CA ALA A 133 25.62 15.44 4.54
C ALA A 133 24.23 15.15 3.94
N PRO A 134 23.40 16.15 3.58
CA PRO A 134 22.10 15.89 2.94
C PRO A 134 22.21 15.18 1.60
N VAL A 135 23.21 15.54 0.76
CA VAL A 135 23.43 14.89 -0.55
C VAL A 135 23.85 13.44 -0.34
N ARG A 136 24.80 13.17 0.54
CA ARG A 136 25.23 11.80 0.86
C ARG A 136 24.08 10.93 1.37
N LEU A 137 23.22 11.49 2.23
CA LEU A 137 22.05 10.80 2.77
C LEU A 137 21.04 10.47 1.65
N LEU A 138 20.77 11.45 0.79
CA LEU A 138 19.83 11.34 -0.32
C LEU A 138 20.32 10.34 -1.38
N MET A 139 21.62 10.35 -1.69
CA MET A 139 22.25 9.50 -2.71
C MET A 139 22.71 8.13 -2.15
N ARG A 140 22.50 7.86 -0.90
CA ARG A 140 22.83 6.56 -0.30
C ARG A 140 21.98 5.46 -0.93
N LYS A 141 22.59 4.36 -1.41
CA LYS A 141 21.89 3.22 -2.06
C LYS A 141 21.10 3.66 -3.31
N CYS A 142 21.66 4.57 -4.11
CA CYS A 142 21.01 5.15 -5.28
C CYS A 142 20.90 4.23 -6.50
N ALA A 143 21.50 3.03 -6.47
CA ALA A 143 21.47 2.07 -7.59
C ALA A 143 20.04 1.63 -8.00
N ARG A 144 19.05 1.84 -7.12
CA ARG A 144 17.63 1.63 -7.40
C ARG A 144 16.83 2.83 -6.91
N ALA A 145 15.71 3.13 -7.58
CA ALA A 145 14.84 4.22 -7.22
C ALA A 145 14.25 4.03 -5.81
N ARG A 146 14.47 4.99 -4.90
CA ARG A 146 13.93 4.95 -3.53
C ARG A 146 13.36 6.28 -3.03
N GLY A 147 13.70 7.40 -3.63
CA GLY A 147 13.27 8.72 -3.19
C GLY A 147 13.76 9.03 -1.76
N PHE A 148 12.84 9.44 -0.89
CA PHE A 148 13.11 9.67 0.54
C PHE A 148 13.00 8.40 1.39
N PHE A 149 12.45 7.31 0.85
CA PHE A 149 12.28 6.06 1.60
C PHE A 149 13.62 5.38 1.91
N SER A 150 13.64 4.59 2.95
CA SER A 150 14.84 3.87 3.41
C SER A 150 15.31 2.83 2.41
N ILE A 151 14.37 2.20 1.69
CA ILE A 151 14.61 1.16 0.70
C ILE A 151 13.69 1.32 -0.52
N TYR A 152 14.13 0.80 -1.65
CA TYR A 152 13.39 0.82 -2.92
C TYR A 152 12.08 0.00 -2.89
N MET A 153 11.97 -1.01 -2.02
CA MET A 153 10.74 -1.82 -1.85
C MET A 153 9.59 -0.98 -1.31
N THR A 154 9.86 -0.09 -0.35
CA THR A 154 8.84 0.81 0.21
C THR A 154 8.34 1.80 -0.85
N LEU A 155 9.26 2.40 -1.65
CA LEU A 155 8.83 3.26 -2.76
C LEU A 155 7.95 2.49 -3.76
N ALA A 156 8.34 1.27 -4.14
CA ALA A 156 7.55 0.43 -5.03
C ALA A 156 6.16 0.11 -4.45
N GLY A 157 6.10 -0.21 -3.14
CA GLY A 157 4.87 -0.47 -2.41
C GLY A 157 3.93 0.74 -2.34
N VAL A 158 4.47 1.96 -2.25
CA VAL A 158 3.71 3.22 -2.27
C VAL A 158 3.26 3.58 -3.68
N LEU A 159 4.14 3.47 -4.68
CA LEU A 159 3.83 3.80 -6.08
C LEU A 159 2.73 2.90 -6.65
N THR A 160 2.81 1.61 -6.40
CA THR A 160 1.89 0.62 -6.99
C THR A 160 0.41 0.96 -6.75
N PRO A 161 -0.10 1.07 -5.51
CA PRO A 161 -1.50 1.40 -5.29
C PRO A 161 -1.87 2.80 -5.76
N LEU A 162 -0.98 3.79 -5.68
CA LEU A 162 -1.26 5.15 -6.11
C LEU A 162 -1.40 5.28 -7.63
N LEU A 163 -0.48 4.68 -8.39
CA LEU A 163 -0.53 4.68 -9.85
C LEU A 163 -1.79 3.97 -10.36
N VAL A 164 -2.15 2.84 -9.76
CA VAL A 164 -3.37 2.11 -10.11
C VAL A 164 -4.62 2.92 -9.74
N SER A 165 -4.64 3.58 -8.57
CA SER A 165 -5.78 4.42 -8.15
C SER A 165 -6.04 5.60 -9.09
N ALA A 166 -5.03 6.08 -9.79
CA ALA A 166 -5.13 7.19 -10.74
C ALA A 166 -5.74 6.78 -12.09
N LEU A 167 -5.64 5.50 -12.49
CA LEU A 167 -6.08 5.02 -13.81
C LEU A 167 -7.54 5.37 -14.16
N PRO A 168 -8.55 5.15 -13.29
CA PRO A 168 -9.92 5.51 -13.62
C PRO A 168 -10.09 7.01 -13.86
N ARG A 169 -9.39 7.87 -13.10
CA ARG A 169 -9.44 9.33 -13.26
C ARG A 169 -8.76 9.78 -14.55
N LEU A 170 -7.65 9.19 -14.92
CA LEU A 170 -6.98 9.42 -16.20
C LEU A 170 -7.88 9.00 -17.39
N ALA A 171 -8.62 7.91 -17.24
CA ALA A 171 -9.54 7.42 -18.27
C ALA A 171 -10.75 8.36 -18.51
N LEU A 172 -11.11 9.22 -17.55
CA LEU A 172 -12.18 10.24 -17.76
C LEU A 172 -11.79 11.29 -18.79
N GLY A 173 -10.50 11.55 -18.95
CA GLY A 173 -10.01 12.56 -19.91
C GLY A 173 -10.12 13.99 -19.36
N GLY A 174 -10.14 14.95 -20.28
CA GLY A 174 -10.26 16.38 -19.96
C GLY A 174 -8.93 17.05 -19.61
N ARG A 175 -8.99 18.31 -19.14
CA ARG A 175 -7.82 19.14 -18.83
C ARG A 175 -6.89 18.54 -17.79
N THR A 176 -7.42 17.74 -16.88
CA THR A 176 -6.66 17.09 -15.81
C THR A 176 -5.63 16.10 -16.37
N VAL A 177 -5.93 15.45 -17.51
CA VAL A 177 -5.02 14.48 -18.14
C VAL A 177 -3.73 15.13 -18.63
N VAL A 178 -3.77 16.39 -19.03
CA VAL A 178 -2.60 17.10 -19.58
C VAL A 178 -1.40 17.11 -18.62
N TRP A 179 -1.65 17.28 -17.33
CA TRP A 179 -0.59 17.24 -16.29
C TRP A 179 -0.51 15.90 -15.57
N ALA A 180 -1.63 15.20 -15.42
CA ALA A 180 -1.67 13.96 -14.64
C ALA A 180 -1.05 12.79 -15.40
N LEU A 181 -1.14 12.74 -16.72
CA LEU A 181 -0.52 11.70 -17.52
C LEU A 181 1.02 11.77 -17.47
N PRO A 182 1.69 12.91 -17.69
CA PRO A 182 3.14 13.01 -17.49
C PRO A 182 3.58 12.63 -16.09
N ALA A 183 2.88 13.07 -15.04
CA ALA A 183 3.15 12.71 -13.67
C ALA A 183 3.01 11.19 -13.42
N TRP A 184 2.00 10.57 -14.03
CA TRP A 184 1.79 9.13 -13.97
C TRP A 184 2.91 8.36 -14.69
N LEU A 185 3.36 8.83 -15.87
CA LEU A 185 4.48 8.24 -16.61
C LEU A 185 5.80 8.32 -15.80
N VAL A 186 6.05 9.44 -15.13
CA VAL A 186 7.17 9.59 -14.19
C VAL A 186 7.09 8.55 -13.07
N GLY A 187 5.91 8.38 -12.48
CA GLY A 187 5.69 7.35 -11.46
C GLY A 187 5.92 5.92 -11.97
N VAL A 188 5.46 5.62 -13.19
CA VAL A 188 5.67 4.32 -13.85
C VAL A 188 7.15 4.06 -14.12
N LEU A 189 7.88 5.06 -14.62
CA LEU A 189 9.32 4.95 -14.84
C LEU A 189 10.05 4.70 -13.51
N ALA A 190 9.71 5.46 -12.47
CA ALA A 190 10.29 5.25 -11.14
C ALA A 190 9.97 3.84 -10.60
N LEU A 191 8.74 3.34 -10.78
CA LEU A 191 8.36 1.98 -10.40
C LEU A 191 9.23 0.93 -11.14
N GLY A 192 9.48 1.13 -12.43
CA GLY A 192 10.43 0.31 -13.22
C GLY A 192 11.82 0.31 -12.59
N LEU A 193 12.35 1.50 -12.27
CA LEU A 193 13.69 1.69 -11.69
C LEU A 193 13.85 1.16 -10.26
N THR A 194 12.74 0.83 -9.56
CA THR A 194 12.82 0.09 -8.28
C THR A 194 13.26 -1.35 -8.47
N SER A 195 13.03 -1.95 -9.64
CA SER A 195 13.27 -3.37 -9.96
C SER A 195 12.55 -4.35 -9.01
N VAL A 196 11.41 -3.95 -8.45
CA VAL A 196 10.59 -4.79 -7.55
C VAL A 196 9.51 -5.53 -8.34
N ARG A 197 9.81 -6.77 -8.74
CA ARG A 197 8.93 -7.60 -9.60
C ARG A 197 7.53 -7.79 -9.02
N GLY A 198 7.40 -8.04 -7.71
CA GLY A 198 6.10 -8.18 -7.04
C GLY A 198 5.22 -6.93 -7.15
N ALA A 199 5.82 -5.73 -7.09
CA ALA A 199 5.10 -4.48 -7.29
C ALA A 199 4.59 -4.32 -8.74
N TRP A 200 5.34 -4.78 -9.74
CA TRP A 200 4.90 -4.79 -11.15
C TRP A 200 3.71 -5.73 -11.37
N VAL A 201 3.74 -6.91 -10.75
CA VAL A 201 2.61 -7.86 -10.80
C VAL A 201 1.37 -7.24 -10.15
N GLY A 202 1.52 -6.61 -8.98
CA GLY A 202 0.43 -5.89 -8.32
C GLY A 202 -0.12 -4.76 -9.19
N PHE A 203 0.76 -3.94 -9.80
CA PHE A 203 0.37 -2.87 -10.72
C PHE A 203 -0.41 -3.41 -11.94
N ALA A 204 0.11 -4.47 -12.58
CA ALA A 204 -0.54 -5.09 -13.73
C ALA A 204 -1.93 -5.65 -13.37
N THR A 205 -2.05 -6.35 -12.25
CA THR A 205 -3.32 -6.93 -11.78
C THR A 205 -4.36 -5.84 -11.50
N GLY A 206 -3.99 -4.77 -10.76
CA GLY A 206 -4.87 -3.65 -10.50
C GLY A 206 -5.27 -2.91 -11.80
N GLY A 207 -4.33 -2.75 -12.72
CA GLY A 207 -4.56 -2.16 -14.03
C GLY A 207 -5.53 -2.99 -14.89
N VAL A 208 -5.35 -4.31 -14.95
CA VAL A 208 -6.29 -5.23 -15.64
C VAL A 208 -7.68 -5.12 -15.00
N GLY A 209 -7.77 -5.14 -13.66
CA GLY A 209 -9.05 -4.95 -12.96
C GLY A 209 -9.75 -3.65 -13.36
N CYS A 210 -9.02 -2.54 -13.49
CA CYS A 210 -9.55 -1.29 -14.02
C CYS A 210 -10.00 -1.43 -15.49
N ALA A 211 -9.20 -2.07 -16.35
CA ALA A 211 -9.49 -2.21 -17.76
C ALA A 211 -10.79 -3.00 -18.02
N LEU A 212 -11.06 -4.02 -17.21
CA LEU A 212 -12.27 -4.85 -17.33
C LEU A 212 -13.57 -4.07 -17.06
N ILE A 213 -13.50 -2.99 -16.25
CA ILE A 213 -14.67 -2.23 -15.82
C ILE A 213 -14.81 -0.91 -16.62
N LEU A 214 -13.69 -0.33 -17.09
CA LEU A 214 -13.68 0.96 -17.76
C LEU A 214 -14.07 0.86 -19.24
N ARG A 215 -14.88 1.80 -19.72
CA ARG A 215 -15.22 1.92 -21.15
C ARG A 215 -13.98 2.16 -22.02
N ARG A 216 -13.01 2.96 -21.51
CA ARG A 216 -11.74 3.30 -22.19
C ARG A 216 -10.62 2.32 -21.84
N ARG A 217 -10.92 1.01 -21.84
CA ARG A 217 -9.98 -0.06 -21.51
C ARG A 217 -8.65 0.00 -22.29
N TRP A 218 -8.68 0.49 -23.52
CA TRP A 218 -7.49 0.60 -24.38
C TRP A 218 -6.43 1.54 -23.82
N LEU A 219 -6.82 2.62 -23.11
CA LEU A 219 -5.88 3.50 -22.42
C LEU A 219 -5.14 2.75 -21.29
N VAL A 220 -5.87 1.94 -20.52
CA VAL A 220 -5.29 1.15 -19.45
C VAL A 220 -4.39 0.05 -20.00
N LEU A 221 -4.83 -0.63 -21.07
CA LEU A 221 -3.99 -1.63 -21.74
C LEU A 221 -2.73 -1.02 -22.34
N GLY A 222 -2.83 0.14 -22.97
CA GLY A 222 -1.68 0.90 -23.47
C GLY A 222 -0.72 1.29 -22.34
N ALA A 223 -1.23 1.72 -21.20
CA ALA A 223 -0.43 2.00 -20.02
C ALA A 223 0.30 0.75 -19.49
N LEU A 224 -0.37 -0.41 -19.46
CA LEU A 224 0.26 -1.67 -19.06
C LEU A 224 1.36 -2.10 -20.03
N VAL A 225 1.12 -1.98 -21.34
CA VAL A 225 2.13 -2.24 -22.37
C VAL A 225 3.34 -1.31 -22.19
N LEU A 226 3.10 -0.03 -21.91
CA LEU A 226 4.17 0.94 -21.64
C LEU A 226 4.99 0.53 -20.41
N VAL A 227 4.34 0.08 -19.32
CA VAL A 227 5.07 -0.43 -18.13
C VAL A 227 5.96 -1.61 -18.48
N ILE A 228 5.43 -2.56 -19.25
CA ILE A 228 6.21 -3.72 -19.70
C ILE A 228 7.40 -3.26 -20.56
N ALA A 229 7.17 -2.34 -21.50
CA ALA A 229 8.22 -1.81 -22.37
C ALA A 229 9.30 -1.09 -21.55
N VAL A 230 8.91 -0.23 -20.60
CA VAL A 230 9.84 0.45 -19.69
C VAL A 230 10.62 -0.57 -18.85
N ALA A 231 9.96 -1.59 -18.31
CA ALA A 231 10.59 -2.63 -17.52
C ALA A 231 11.65 -3.40 -18.35
N LEU A 232 11.35 -3.71 -19.61
CA LEU A 232 12.28 -4.40 -20.52
C LEU A 232 13.47 -3.53 -20.90
N VAL A 233 13.29 -2.21 -21.05
CA VAL A 233 14.38 -1.26 -21.35
C VAL A 233 15.28 -1.06 -20.13
N VAL A 234 14.67 -0.89 -18.95
CA VAL A 234 15.40 -0.64 -17.70
C VAL A 234 16.17 -1.88 -17.21
N GLU A 235 15.62 -3.06 -17.47
CA GLU A 235 16.25 -4.32 -17.09
C GLU A 235 16.30 -5.29 -18.28
N PRO A 236 17.29 -5.15 -19.19
CA PRO A 236 17.42 -6.01 -20.38
C PRO A 236 17.53 -7.51 -20.04
N GLY A 237 17.94 -7.83 -18.81
CA GLY A 237 17.93 -9.19 -18.25
C GLY A 237 16.55 -9.72 -17.87
N LEU A 238 15.48 -8.88 -17.87
CA LEU A 238 14.14 -9.26 -17.43
C LEU A 238 13.60 -10.45 -18.20
N LEU A 239 13.76 -10.51 -19.50
CA LEU A 239 13.34 -11.66 -20.33
C LEU A 239 14.07 -12.95 -19.93
N ARG A 240 15.36 -12.88 -19.60
CA ARG A 240 16.10 -14.01 -19.04
C ARG A 240 15.57 -14.40 -17.66
N ARG A 241 15.27 -13.40 -16.81
CA ARG A 241 14.72 -13.63 -15.47
C ARG A 241 13.25 -14.10 -15.47
N VAL A 242 12.45 -13.72 -16.48
CA VAL A 242 11.11 -14.28 -16.66
C VAL A 242 11.19 -15.74 -17.13
N LYS A 243 12.14 -16.06 -18.01
CA LYS A 243 12.41 -17.45 -18.41
C LYS A 243 13.00 -18.29 -17.28
N SER A 244 13.68 -17.68 -16.32
CA SER A 244 14.21 -18.32 -15.12
C SER A 244 13.22 -18.29 -13.92
N VAL A 245 11.96 -17.92 -14.13
CA VAL A 245 10.89 -18.14 -13.14
C VAL A 245 10.72 -19.64 -12.97
N GLY A 246 11.27 -20.18 -11.89
CA GLY A 246 11.40 -21.62 -11.66
C GLY A 246 12.85 -22.11 -11.74
N ASP A 247 13.81 -21.27 -12.15
CA ASP A 247 15.23 -21.59 -12.02
C ASP A 247 15.65 -21.47 -10.54
N LEU A 248 15.82 -22.62 -9.93
CA LEU A 248 16.31 -22.75 -8.54
C LEU A 248 17.75 -22.25 -8.37
N ALA A 249 18.44 -21.92 -9.47
CA ALA A 249 19.77 -21.32 -9.45
C ALA A 249 19.76 -19.79 -9.15
N ASP A 250 18.58 -19.10 -9.25
CA ASP A 250 18.47 -17.69 -8.85
C ASP A 250 18.45 -17.57 -7.32
N ASP A 251 19.47 -16.94 -6.76
CA ASP A 251 19.65 -16.74 -5.32
C ASP A 251 18.41 -16.17 -4.62
N THR A 252 17.71 -15.23 -5.25
CA THR A 252 16.50 -14.61 -4.69
C THR A 252 15.33 -15.59 -4.67
N THR A 253 15.19 -16.40 -5.72
CA THR A 253 14.14 -17.43 -5.82
C THR A 253 14.40 -18.53 -4.79
N ARG A 254 15.64 -18.98 -4.66
CA ARG A 254 16.06 -19.98 -3.68
C ARG A 254 15.78 -19.51 -2.24
N ASP A 255 16.15 -18.30 -1.89
CA ASP A 255 15.87 -17.73 -0.56
C ASP A 255 14.37 -17.62 -0.28
N ARG A 256 13.56 -17.23 -1.27
CA ARG A 256 12.10 -17.14 -1.10
C ARG A 256 11.44 -18.49 -0.93
N LEU A 257 11.90 -19.52 -1.65
CA LEU A 257 11.41 -20.89 -1.47
C LEU A 257 11.79 -21.43 -0.10
N ALA A 258 13.01 -21.14 0.37
CA ALA A 258 13.44 -21.50 1.72
C ALA A 258 12.59 -20.80 2.80
N MET A 259 12.25 -19.53 2.61
CA MET A 259 11.34 -18.80 3.50
C MET A 259 9.91 -19.35 3.47
N LEU A 260 9.42 -19.76 2.31
CA LEU A 260 8.11 -20.40 2.14
C LEU A 260 8.08 -21.73 2.88
N ASP A 261 9.07 -22.59 2.67
CA ASP A 261 9.17 -23.92 3.32
C ASP A 261 9.23 -23.78 4.85
N ALA A 262 10.16 -22.98 5.36
CA ALA A 262 10.27 -22.69 6.80
C ALA A 262 8.97 -22.07 7.37
N GLY A 263 8.35 -21.15 6.64
CA GLY A 263 7.10 -20.53 7.04
C GLY A 263 5.94 -21.52 7.11
N LEU A 264 5.79 -22.39 6.11
CA LEU A 264 4.75 -23.43 6.11
C LEU A 264 4.97 -24.41 7.27
N GLY A 265 6.23 -24.83 7.54
CA GLY A 265 6.55 -25.66 8.68
C GLY A 265 6.14 -25.03 10.02
N LEU A 266 6.44 -23.72 10.21
CA LEU A 266 6.02 -22.98 11.40
C LEU A 266 4.50 -22.83 11.51
N ALA A 267 3.80 -22.58 10.39
CA ALA A 267 2.34 -22.46 10.38
C ALA A 267 1.65 -23.80 10.74
N ILE A 268 2.17 -24.92 10.24
CA ILE A 268 1.66 -26.26 10.55
C ILE A 268 1.93 -26.60 12.01
N ALA A 269 3.09 -26.24 12.55
CA ALA A 269 3.43 -26.50 13.97
C ALA A 269 2.62 -25.62 14.95
N HIS A 270 2.17 -24.42 14.51
CA HIS A 270 1.44 -23.46 15.35
C HIS A 270 0.16 -22.96 14.69
N PRO A 271 -0.83 -23.82 14.36
CA PRO A 271 -1.95 -23.47 13.50
C PRO A 271 -2.97 -22.50 14.14
N ILE A 272 -3.06 -22.42 15.46
CA ILE A 272 -4.11 -21.65 16.15
C ILE A 272 -3.61 -20.23 16.45
N THR A 273 -2.60 -20.06 17.28
CA THR A 273 -2.12 -18.74 17.70
C THR A 273 -0.91 -18.25 16.90
N GLY A 274 -0.32 -19.11 16.09
CA GLY A 274 0.98 -18.85 15.48
C GLY A 274 2.10 -18.78 16.50
N ILE A 275 3.24 -18.27 16.07
CA ILE A 275 4.44 -18.10 16.92
C ILE A 275 4.44 -16.76 17.68
N GLY A 276 3.49 -15.90 17.42
CA GLY A 276 3.40 -14.52 17.92
C GLY A 276 3.99 -13.47 16.97
N PRO A 277 3.44 -12.25 16.98
CA PRO A 277 3.94 -11.13 16.18
C PRO A 277 5.42 -10.85 16.42
N GLY A 278 6.19 -10.61 15.32
CA GLY A 278 7.61 -10.26 15.37
C GLY A 278 8.57 -11.41 15.70
N GLN A 279 8.09 -12.65 15.92
CA GLN A 279 8.94 -13.78 16.31
C GLN A 279 9.65 -14.44 15.12
N VAL A 280 9.30 -14.16 13.87
CA VAL A 280 9.96 -14.71 12.68
C VAL A 280 11.45 -14.44 12.70
N LYS A 281 11.86 -13.20 13.00
CA LYS A 281 13.30 -12.83 13.05
C LYS A 281 14.12 -13.73 13.96
N ARG A 282 13.53 -14.21 15.03
CA ARG A 282 14.21 -15.04 16.04
C ARG A 282 14.16 -16.53 15.69
N LEU A 283 13.02 -17.00 15.19
CA LEU A 283 12.82 -18.43 14.96
C LEU A 283 13.31 -18.88 13.58
N TYR A 284 13.29 -18.02 12.57
CA TYR A 284 13.76 -18.37 11.24
C TYR A 284 15.18 -18.95 11.20
N PRO A 285 16.20 -18.39 11.91
CA PRO A 285 17.53 -18.98 11.93
C PRO A 285 17.59 -20.44 12.44
N LEU A 286 16.60 -20.86 13.24
CA LEU A 286 16.53 -22.21 13.82
C LEU A 286 15.86 -23.22 12.89
N VAL A 287 15.03 -22.75 11.96
CA VAL A 287 14.22 -23.60 11.05
C VAL A 287 14.56 -23.41 9.58
N ALA A 288 15.48 -22.48 9.26
CA ALA A 288 15.91 -22.22 7.89
C ALA A 288 16.49 -23.48 7.26
N PRO A 289 15.95 -23.94 6.10
CA PRO A 289 16.43 -25.15 5.45
C PRO A 289 17.90 -24.99 5.00
N PRO A 290 18.64 -26.10 4.80
CA PRO A 290 20.05 -26.05 4.42
C PRO A 290 20.34 -25.24 3.15
N GLU A 291 19.38 -25.20 2.22
CA GLU A 291 19.45 -24.52 0.94
C GLU A 291 19.31 -22.99 1.04
N ALA A 292 18.86 -22.48 2.20
CA ALA A 292 18.72 -21.04 2.43
C ALA A 292 20.09 -20.35 2.41
N LEU A 293 20.25 -19.36 1.53
CA LEU A 293 21.44 -18.51 1.49
C LEU A 293 21.45 -17.54 2.67
N ARG A 294 20.27 -17.01 3.01
CA ARG A 294 20.07 -16.12 4.16
C ARG A 294 19.62 -16.93 5.37
N ARG A 295 20.46 -16.97 6.41
CA ARG A 295 20.15 -17.61 7.68
C ARG A 295 19.39 -16.72 8.66
N SER A 296 19.10 -15.48 8.29
CA SER A 296 18.38 -14.52 9.13
C SER A 296 17.51 -13.63 8.28
N THR A 297 16.23 -13.51 8.65
CA THR A 297 15.29 -12.58 8.05
C THR A 297 14.35 -12.02 9.11
N SER A 298 13.84 -10.79 8.91
CA SER A 298 12.85 -10.18 9.79
C SER A 298 11.41 -10.55 9.42
N HIS A 299 11.19 -11.00 8.17
CA HIS A 299 9.87 -11.37 7.63
C HIS A 299 10.04 -12.30 6.43
N LEU A 300 8.97 -13.02 6.06
CA LEU A 300 8.97 -14.08 5.06
C LEU A 300 8.74 -13.59 3.62
N HIS A 301 8.71 -12.28 3.36
CA HIS A 301 8.43 -11.66 2.05
C HIS A 301 7.14 -12.15 1.37
N ASP A 302 6.15 -12.55 2.17
CA ASP A 302 4.80 -12.95 1.78
C ASP A 302 3.85 -12.57 2.90
N THR A 303 2.90 -11.67 2.63
CA THR A 303 2.00 -11.14 3.67
C THR A 303 1.05 -12.21 4.24
N PRO A 304 0.30 -12.99 3.45
CA PRO A 304 -0.54 -14.08 3.98
C PRO A 304 0.25 -15.09 4.81
N LEU A 305 1.41 -15.51 4.33
CA LEU A 305 2.28 -16.44 5.05
C LEU A 305 2.75 -15.85 6.37
N GLN A 306 3.21 -14.60 6.36
CA GLN A 306 3.62 -13.90 7.59
C GLN A 306 2.49 -13.82 8.61
N ILE A 307 1.26 -13.50 8.15
CA ILE A 307 0.07 -13.42 9.02
C ILE A 307 -0.25 -14.77 9.64
N VAL A 308 -0.27 -15.86 8.86
CA VAL A 308 -0.61 -17.19 9.41
C VAL A 308 0.49 -17.71 10.33
N VAL A 309 1.75 -17.48 10.01
CA VAL A 309 2.87 -17.89 10.86
C VAL A 309 2.85 -17.18 12.21
N GLU A 310 2.58 -15.87 12.22
CA GLU A 310 2.59 -15.10 13.47
C GLU A 310 1.28 -15.16 14.27
N ARG A 311 0.13 -15.41 13.62
CA ARG A 311 -1.19 -15.28 14.22
C ARG A 311 -2.10 -16.49 14.04
N GLY A 312 -1.60 -17.56 13.39
CA GLY A 312 -2.35 -18.76 13.08
C GLY A 312 -3.48 -18.55 12.06
N LEU A 313 -4.24 -19.60 11.83
CA LEU A 313 -5.38 -19.61 10.88
C LEU A 313 -6.49 -18.62 11.25
N PRO A 314 -6.88 -18.45 12.54
CA PRO A 314 -7.89 -17.46 12.88
C PRO A 314 -7.43 -16.02 12.61
N GLY A 315 -6.14 -15.71 12.80
CA GLY A 315 -5.56 -14.42 12.44
C GLY A 315 -5.59 -14.17 10.93
N LEU A 316 -5.25 -15.19 10.14
CA LEU A 316 -5.38 -15.12 8.68
C LEU A 316 -6.84 -14.95 8.24
N ALA A 317 -7.77 -15.69 8.84
CA ALA A 317 -9.19 -15.57 8.52
C ALA A 317 -9.74 -14.15 8.84
N ALA A 318 -9.37 -13.59 10.00
CA ALA A 318 -9.76 -12.23 10.37
C ALA A 318 -9.15 -11.19 9.43
N TRP A 319 -7.88 -11.37 9.00
CA TRP A 319 -7.21 -10.53 8.02
C TRP A 319 -7.90 -10.60 6.65
N ILE A 320 -8.25 -11.78 6.15
CA ILE A 320 -9.02 -11.96 4.90
C ILE A 320 -10.39 -11.29 5.00
N ALA A 321 -11.06 -11.39 6.15
CA ALA A 321 -12.38 -10.79 6.37
C ALA A 321 -12.36 -9.25 6.22
N ILE A 322 -11.24 -8.56 6.54
CA ILE A 322 -11.08 -7.12 6.31
C ILE A 322 -11.24 -6.81 4.81
N TRP A 323 -10.54 -7.56 3.97
CA TRP A 323 -10.51 -7.33 2.51
C TRP A 323 -11.80 -7.73 1.83
N VAL A 324 -12.37 -8.87 2.21
CA VAL A 324 -13.70 -9.32 1.72
C VAL A 324 -14.77 -8.29 2.10
N GLY A 325 -14.75 -7.82 3.33
CA GLY A 325 -15.65 -6.76 3.81
C GLY A 325 -15.47 -5.45 3.03
N PHE A 326 -14.21 -5.05 2.78
CA PHE A 326 -13.89 -3.87 1.99
C PHE A 326 -14.43 -3.98 0.56
N PHE A 327 -14.07 -5.02 -0.19
CA PHE A 327 -14.51 -5.19 -1.57
C PHE A 327 -16.02 -5.32 -1.69
N GLY A 328 -16.64 -6.08 -0.79
CA GLY A 328 -18.10 -6.25 -0.77
C GLY A 328 -18.84 -4.93 -0.53
N ARG A 329 -18.32 -4.07 0.37
CA ARG A 329 -18.95 -2.77 0.65
C ARG A 329 -18.63 -1.74 -0.43
N ALA A 330 -17.37 -1.63 -0.88
CA ALA A 330 -16.99 -0.73 -1.95
C ALA A 330 -17.73 -1.03 -3.27
N ALA A 331 -17.94 -2.31 -3.59
CA ALA A 331 -18.75 -2.70 -4.75
C ALA A 331 -20.21 -2.26 -4.62
N ARG A 332 -20.81 -2.32 -3.42
CA ARG A 332 -22.16 -1.80 -3.17
C ARG A 332 -22.20 -0.28 -3.32
N VAL A 333 -21.18 0.43 -2.83
CA VAL A 333 -21.05 1.88 -3.04
C VAL A 333 -20.98 2.20 -4.54
N LEU A 334 -20.10 1.51 -5.29
CA LEU A 334 -19.94 1.71 -6.73
C LEU A 334 -21.27 1.55 -7.51
N LYS A 335 -22.12 0.59 -7.10
CA LYS A 335 -23.44 0.38 -7.70
C LYS A 335 -24.44 1.50 -7.38
N ARG A 336 -24.27 2.19 -6.24
CA ARG A 336 -25.15 3.29 -5.80
C ARG A 336 -24.73 4.65 -6.36
N VAL A 337 -23.44 4.82 -6.70
CA VAL A 337 -22.97 6.08 -7.31
C VAL A 337 -23.62 6.25 -8.68
N PRO A 338 -24.32 7.38 -8.93
CA PRO A 338 -24.96 7.67 -10.22
C PRO A 338 -23.98 7.52 -11.40
N ALA A 339 -24.47 7.06 -12.54
CA ALA A 339 -23.63 6.93 -13.74
C ALA A 339 -23.09 8.29 -14.22
N THR A 340 -23.77 9.38 -13.90
CA THR A 340 -23.39 10.77 -14.18
C THR A 340 -22.29 11.28 -13.26
N ASP A 341 -22.14 10.73 -12.06
CA ASP A 341 -21.02 11.05 -11.15
C ASP A 341 -19.78 10.21 -11.50
N GLU A 342 -19.16 10.54 -12.64
CA GLU A 342 -17.95 9.86 -13.10
C GLU A 342 -16.80 9.98 -12.09
N ARG A 343 -16.71 11.08 -11.35
CA ARG A 343 -15.64 11.33 -10.38
C ARG A 343 -15.78 10.44 -9.15
N GLY A 344 -16.96 10.37 -8.56
CA GLY A 344 -17.24 9.47 -7.45
C GLY A 344 -16.99 8.00 -7.83
N ARG A 345 -17.45 7.59 -9.03
CA ARG A 345 -17.18 6.26 -9.58
C ARG A 345 -15.68 5.98 -9.75
N ALA A 346 -14.93 6.97 -10.27
CA ALA A 346 -13.49 6.83 -10.46
C ALA A 346 -12.73 6.74 -9.14
N LEU A 347 -13.14 7.46 -8.09
CA LEU A 347 -12.58 7.35 -6.75
C LEU A 347 -12.79 5.95 -6.16
N VAL A 348 -14.03 5.45 -6.22
CA VAL A 348 -14.36 4.13 -5.66
C VAL A 348 -13.62 3.02 -6.42
N LEU A 349 -13.67 3.05 -7.76
CA LEU A 349 -12.99 2.05 -8.59
C LEU A 349 -11.47 2.10 -8.42
N GLY A 350 -10.89 3.31 -8.39
CA GLY A 350 -9.46 3.51 -8.17
C GLY A 350 -9.00 2.98 -6.82
N SER A 351 -9.79 3.20 -5.77
CA SER A 351 -9.54 2.65 -4.44
C SER A 351 -9.58 1.12 -4.42
N MET A 352 -10.61 0.52 -5.03
CA MET A 352 -10.72 -0.94 -5.13
C MET A 352 -9.51 -1.54 -5.86
N ALA A 353 -9.14 -0.96 -6.99
CA ALA A 353 -8.00 -1.41 -7.78
C ALA A 353 -6.66 -1.22 -7.05
N ALA A 354 -6.49 -0.13 -6.31
CA ALA A 354 -5.32 0.12 -5.48
C ALA A 354 -5.15 -0.92 -4.36
N VAL A 355 -6.25 -1.25 -3.67
CA VAL A 355 -6.23 -2.29 -2.63
C VAL A 355 -5.95 -3.68 -3.24
N ALA A 356 -6.52 -4.00 -4.40
CA ALA A 356 -6.21 -5.24 -5.11
C ALA A 356 -4.71 -5.30 -5.47
N ALA A 357 -4.16 -4.22 -6.02
CA ALA A 357 -2.74 -4.13 -6.35
C ALA A 357 -1.84 -4.28 -5.11
N PHE A 358 -2.21 -3.65 -3.98
CA PHE A 358 -1.51 -3.80 -2.70
C PHE A 358 -1.50 -5.24 -2.20
N LEU A 359 -2.64 -5.94 -2.28
CA LEU A 359 -2.76 -7.33 -1.84
C LEU A 359 -1.95 -8.28 -2.72
N VAL A 360 -2.01 -8.11 -4.04
CA VAL A 360 -1.24 -8.94 -4.98
C VAL A 360 0.26 -8.69 -4.83
N ALA A 361 0.70 -7.43 -4.69
CA ALA A 361 2.10 -7.13 -4.38
C ALA A 361 2.52 -7.74 -3.03
N GLY A 362 1.59 -7.83 -2.08
CA GLY A 362 1.78 -8.45 -0.77
C GLY A 362 2.03 -9.96 -0.79
N LEU A 363 1.76 -10.66 -1.90
CA LEU A 363 2.17 -12.07 -2.08
C LEU A 363 3.68 -12.21 -2.32
N PHE A 364 4.37 -11.12 -2.61
CA PHE A 364 5.80 -11.10 -2.90
C PHE A 364 6.61 -10.27 -1.90
N GLU A 365 5.92 -9.53 -1.02
CA GLU A 365 6.54 -8.68 0.01
C GLU A 365 5.63 -8.59 1.24
N TYR A 366 6.20 -8.28 2.40
CA TYR A 366 5.43 -8.06 3.62
C TYR A 366 4.90 -6.63 3.70
N ASN A 367 4.11 -6.21 2.70
CA ASN A 367 3.56 -4.85 2.58
C ASN A 367 2.67 -4.44 3.75
N PHE A 368 1.97 -5.40 4.38
CA PHE A 368 1.12 -5.15 5.54
C PHE A 368 1.93 -4.82 6.81
N GLY A 369 3.21 -5.17 6.85
CA GLY A 369 4.13 -4.82 7.93
C GLY A 369 4.98 -3.58 7.65
N ASP A 370 4.95 -3.06 6.40
CA ASP A 370 5.60 -1.79 6.03
C ASP A 370 4.63 -0.64 6.31
N THR A 371 4.91 0.14 7.36
CA THR A 371 4.00 1.20 7.84
C THR A 371 3.71 2.25 6.76
N GLU A 372 4.73 2.67 5.99
CA GLU A 372 4.56 3.67 4.93
C GLU A 372 3.60 3.16 3.83
N VAL A 373 3.78 1.92 3.40
CA VAL A 373 2.94 1.28 2.37
C VAL A 373 1.52 1.06 2.90
N LEU A 374 1.39 0.57 4.13
CA LEU A 374 0.09 0.31 4.76
C LEU A 374 -0.70 1.60 4.97
N LEU A 375 -0.06 2.69 5.41
CA LEU A 375 -0.71 4.00 5.59
C LEU A 375 -1.31 4.52 4.28
N VAL A 376 -0.59 4.40 3.17
CA VAL A 376 -1.10 4.77 1.83
C VAL A 376 -2.28 3.87 1.44
N ALA A 377 -2.17 2.56 1.62
CA ALA A 377 -3.24 1.61 1.31
C ALA A 377 -4.52 1.90 2.13
N LEU A 378 -4.39 2.14 3.44
CA LEU A 378 -5.52 2.47 4.34
C LEU A 378 -6.13 3.83 4.00
N SER A 379 -5.31 4.80 3.60
CA SER A 379 -5.79 6.12 3.15
C SER A 379 -6.64 6.00 1.89
N LEU A 380 -6.19 5.23 0.91
CA LEU A 380 -6.95 4.96 -0.31
C LEU A 380 -8.20 4.11 -0.02
N MET A 381 -8.11 3.15 0.90
CA MET A 381 -9.21 2.30 1.35
C MET A 381 -10.35 3.11 1.99
N ALA A 382 -10.07 4.27 2.57
CA ALA A 382 -11.07 5.14 3.19
C ALA A 382 -11.98 5.86 2.17
N LEU A 383 -11.49 6.11 0.95
CA LEU A 383 -12.17 6.97 -0.02
C LEU A 383 -13.58 6.50 -0.44
N PRO A 384 -13.85 5.19 -0.69
CA PRO A 384 -15.19 4.72 -1.01
C PRO A 384 -16.20 5.02 0.08
N PHE A 385 -15.79 5.00 1.34
CA PHE A 385 -16.67 5.26 2.50
C PHE A 385 -16.96 6.75 2.70
N VAL A 386 -16.05 7.63 2.26
CA VAL A 386 -16.33 9.07 2.15
C VAL A 386 -17.42 9.31 1.09
N VAL A 387 -17.30 8.68 -0.06
CA VAL A 387 -18.33 8.75 -1.13
C VAL A 387 -19.67 8.18 -0.65
N GLU A 388 -19.65 7.02 0.06
CA GLU A 388 -20.86 6.41 0.65
C GLU A 388 -21.57 7.37 1.59
N ARG A 389 -20.83 8.09 2.43
CA ARG A 389 -21.38 9.07 3.36
C ARG A 389 -22.02 10.24 2.63
N ASP A 390 -21.38 10.78 1.59
CA ASP A 390 -21.93 11.87 0.78
C ASP A 390 -23.23 11.48 0.10
N LEU A 391 -23.31 10.28 -0.47
CA LEU A 391 -24.55 9.75 -1.05
C LEU A 391 -25.67 9.67 -0.03
N ALA A 392 -25.39 9.18 1.18
CA ALA A 392 -26.38 9.09 2.24
C ALA A 392 -26.88 10.47 2.70
N GLN A 393 -26.02 11.48 2.72
CA GLN A 393 -26.38 12.86 3.04
C GLN A 393 -27.26 13.50 1.96
N ALA A 394 -26.88 13.35 0.68
CA ALA A 394 -27.68 13.85 -0.45
C ALA A 394 -29.10 13.29 -0.42
N GLN A 395 -29.24 11.99 -0.13
CA GLN A 395 -30.56 11.34 0.03
C GLN A 395 -31.35 11.89 1.22
N ALA A 396 -30.71 12.14 2.38
CA ALA A 396 -31.35 12.66 3.56
C ALA A 396 -31.82 14.13 3.41
N THR A 397 -31.14 14.92 2.59
CA THR A 397 -31.43 16.36 2.35
C THR A 397 -32.29 16.61 1.11
N GLY A 398 -32.72 15.56 0.40
CA GLY A 398 -33.52 15.69 -0.82
C GLY A 398 -32.79 16.40 -1.98
N ARG A 399 -31.47 16.57 -1.89
CA ARG A 399 -30.63 17.10 -2.98
C ARG A 399 -30.31 15.97 -3.96
N SER A 400 -31.22 15.74 -4.90
CA SER A 400 -30.89 15.02 -6.14
C SER A 400 -30.36 16.05 -7.13
N ASP A 401 -29.03 16.14 -7.29
CA ASP A 401 -28.42 16.88 -8.39
C ASP A 401 -28.61 16.15 -9.70
#